data_5cb4c8841720d49d6a075c8f50c19a02
#
_entry.id   5cb4c8841720d49d6a075c8f50c19a02
#
_cell.length_a   1.000
_cell.length_b   1.000
_cell.length_c   1.000
_cell.angle_alpha   90.00
_cell.angle_beta   90.00
_cell.angle_gamma   90.00
#
_symmetry.space_group_name_H-M   'P 1'
#
loop_
_entity.id
_entity.type
_entity.pdbx_description
1 polymer ?
#
loop_
_entity_poly.entity_id
_entity_poly.type
_entity_poly.pdbx_seq_one_letter_code
_entity_poly.pdbx_strand_id
1 'polypeptide(L)'
;MCDQVRLTYKDLNIREKRIAYPLGKTAEGFQEISWENAFSAIQEKILELQPTSNEVIGLVDTHASNEELYLFKKLLKKGFDSDQLFFPDLEWEQPVSDFFINSLITSDKSPNRAGARMLRLKGAKSSEEVISKIPTGTKVLMVFGKPFEDENLLSQAGNIPLVINIAAWQSGWSETADVTLPGRLHSEKDATYTN
;
A
#
# COMPACT_ATOMS: atom_id res chain seq x y z
N MET A 1 27.94 6.45 -0.95
CA MET A 1 26.90 5.41 -0.79
C MET A 1 27.24 4.68 0.50
N CYS A 2 26.36 4.63 1.48
CA CYS A 2 26.65 3.96 2.74
C CYS A 2 26.57 2.43 2.56
N ASP A 3 27.34 1.69 3.36
CA ASP A 3 27.38 0.22 3.26
C ASP A 3 26.02 -0.42 3.56
N GLN A 4 25.21 0.19 4.39
CA GLN A 4 23.86 -0.28 4.69
C GLN A 4 22.99 -0.35 3.43
N VAL A 5 22.97 0.71 2.61
CA VAL A 5 22.24 0.72 1.34
C VAL A 5 22.86 -0.22 0.32
N ARG A 6 24.20 -0.31 0.30
CA ARG A 6 24.94 -1.18 -0.62
C ARG A 6 24.65 -2.67 -0.39
N LEU A 7 24.34 -3.07 0.83
CA LEU A 7 24.12 -4.46 1.21
C LEU A 7 22.64 -4.89 1.20
N THR A 8 21.69 -3.95 1.02
CA THR A 8 20.26 -4.27 0.98
C THR A 8 19.82 -5.14 -0.19
N TYR A 9 20.67 -5.30 -1.24
CA TYR A 9 20.37 -6.23 -2.33
C TYR A 9 20.15 -7.67 -1.86
N LYS A 10 20.70 -8.05 -0.70
CA LYS A 10 20.52 -9.38 -0.11
C LYS A 10 19.05 -9.62 0.27
N ASP A 11 18.37 -8.56 0.71
CA ASP A 11 16.98 -8.65 1.12
C ASP A 11 16.03 -8.86 -0.09
N LEU A 12 16.47 -8.43 -1.30
CA LEU A 12 15.72 -8.64 -2.54
C LEU A 12 15.63 -10.12 -2.93
N ASN A 13 16.51 -10.96 -2.40
CA ASN A 13 16.59 -12.39 -2.72
C ASN A 13 15.91 -13.30 -1.67
N ILE A 14 15.26 -12.72 -0.65
CA ILE A 14 14.53 -13.49 0.36
C ILE A 14 13.25 -14.05 -0.27
N ARG A 15 13.28 -15.33 -0.65
CA ARG A 15 12.14 -15.97 -1.33
C ARG A 15 10.99 -16.30 -0.40
N GLU A 16 11.26 -16.61 0.85
CA GLU A 16 10.26 -17.08 1.84
C GLU A 16 9.17 -16.05 2.12
N LYS A 17 9.49 -14.76 2.00
CA LYS A 17 8.51 -13.67 2.22
C LYS A 17 7.96 -13.07 0.93
N ARG A 18 8.40 -13.57 -0.22
CA ARG A 18 7.98 -13.05 -1.53
C ARG A 18 6.59 -13.56 -1.89
N ILE A 19 5.70 -12.64 -2.22
CA ILE A 19 4.39 -12.98 -2.78
C ILE A 19 4.59 -13.16 -4.30
N ALA A 20 4.60 -14.41 -4.75
CA ALA A 20 4.84 -14.75 -6.15
C ALA A 20 3.53 -15.06 -6.91
N TYR A 21 2.52 -15.50 -6.20
CA TYR A 21 1.19 -15.85 -6.71
C TYR A 21 0.12 -15.13 -5.91
N PRO A 22 -1.09 -14.90 -6.48
CA PRO A 22 -2.22 -14.40 -5.72
C PRO A 22 -2.53 -15.32 -4.53
N LEU A 23 -2.84 -14.70 -3.39
CA LEU A 23 -3.23 -15.41 -2.17
C LEU A 23 -4.70 -15.10 -1.86
N GLY A 24 -5.47 -16.13 -1.57
CA GLY A 24 -6.85 -15.99 -1.07
C GLY A 24 -6.95 -16.48 0.36
N LYS A 25 -7.75 -15.81 1.17
CA LYS A 25 -8.04 -16.22 2.53
C LYS A 25 -9.03 -17.36 2.54
N THR A 26 -8.69 -18.43 3.23
CA THR A 26 -9.54 -19.62 3.42
C THR A 26 -9.71 -19.91 4.90
N ALA A 27 -10.56 -20.86 5.27
CA ALA A 27 -10.73 -21.29 6.65
C ALA A 27 -9.44 -21.88 7.26
N GLU A 28 -8.54 -22.39 6.43
CA GLU A 28 -7.26 -23.00 6.83
C GLU A 28 -6.08 -22.02 6.79
N GLY A 29 -6.35 -20.73 6.45
CA GLY A 29 -5.35 -19.70 6.29
C GLY A 29 -5.24 -19.21 4.84
N PHE A 30 -4.09 -18.63 4.47
CA PHE A 30 -3.87 -18.13 3.11
C PHE A 30 -3.37 -19.24 2.20
N GLN A 31 -3.96 -19.35 1.02
CA GLN A 31 -3.58 -20.32 0.00
C GLN A 31 -3.29 -19.61 -1.33
N GLU A 32 -2.35 -20.13 -2.08
CA GLU A 32 -2.09 -19.70 -3.44
C GLU A 32 -3.29 -20.03 -4.33
N ILE A 33 -3.75 -19.04 -5.08
CA ILE A 33 -4.86 -19.17 -6.02
C ILE A 33 -4.45 -18.68 -7.42
N SER A 34 -5.19 -19.06 -8.45
CA SER A 34 -4.96 -18.51 -9.78
C SER A 34 -5.38 -17.05 -9.88
N TRP A 35 -4.84 -16.31 -10.84
CA TRP A 35 -5.29 -14.94 -11.14
C TRP A 35 -6.78 -14.88 -11.46
N GLU A 36 -7.30 -15.84 -12.19
CA GLU A 36 -8.73 -15.93 -12.51
C GLU A 36 -9.57 -16.05 -11.26
N ASN A 37 -9.20 -16.96 -10.34
CA ASN A 37 -9.91 -17.12 -9.07
C ASN A 37 -9.81 -15.87 -8.19
N ALA A 38 -8.64 -15.21 -8.15
CA ALA A 38 -8.47 -13.97 -7.40
C ALA A 38 -9.38 -12.85 -7.92
N PHE A 39 -9.42 -12.63 -9.24
CA PHE A 39 -10.28 -11.62 -9.83
C PHE A 39 -11.77 -11.98 -9.72
N SER A 40 -12.13 -13.25 -9.88
CA SER A 40 -13.52 -13.70 -9.67
C SER A 40 -13.98 -13.45 -8.24
N ALA A 41 -13.18 -13.82 -7.25
CA ALA A 41 -13.51 -13.59 -5.83
C ALA A 41 -13.70 -12.08 -5.51
N ILE A 42 -12.81 -11.22 -6.02
CA ILE A 42 -12.92 -9.77 -5.88
C ILE A 42 -14.21 -9.26 -6.55
N GLN A 43 -14.46 -9.69 -7.79
CA GLN A 43 -15.63 -9.26 -8.56
C GLN A 43 -16.94 -9.67 -7.90
N GLU A 44 -17.05 -10.94 -7.50
CA GLU A 44 -18.23 -11.47 -6.82
C GLU A 44 -18.52 -10.68 -5.54
N LYS A 45 -17.47 -10.40 -4.74
CA LYS A 45 -17.62 -9.65 -3.50
C LYS A 45 -18.01 -8.20 -3.74
N ILE A 46 -17.47 -7.54 -4.74
CA ILE A 46 -17.86 -6.18 -5.14
C ILE A 46 -19.33 -6.15 -5.60
N LEU A 47 -19.76 -7.13 -6.39
CA LEU A 47 -21.16 -7.24 -6.85
C LEU A 47 -22.13 -7.51 -5.70
N GLU A 48 -21.74 -8.30 -4.70
CA GLU A 48 -22.51 -8.54 -3.48
C GLU A 48 -22.65 -7.26 -2.64
N LEU A 49 -21.53 -6.57 -2.39
CA LEU A 49 -21.48 -5.41 -1.51
C LEU A 49 -22.07 -4.15 -2.12
N GLN A 50 -22.04 -4.01 -3.45
CA GLN A 50 -22.48 -2.81 -4.19
C GLN A 50 -21.99 -1.51 -3.51
N PRO A 51 -20.66 -1.32 -3.33
CA PRO A 51 -20.16 -0.21 -2.55
C PRO A 51 -20.40 1.12 -3.27
N THR A 52 -20.82 2.13 -2.51
CA THR A 52 -20.86 3.52 -2.97
C THR A 52 -19.46 4.15 -2.93
N SER A 53 -19.29 5.32 -3.55
CA SER A 53 -18.01 6.03 -3.62
C SER A 53 -17.38 6.32 -2.25
N ASN A 54 -18.19 6.56 -1.22
CA ASN A 54 -17.73 6.86 0.13
C ASN A 54 -17.38 5.60 0.95
N GLU A 55 -17.76 4.42 0.48
CA GLU A 55 -17.52 3.14 1.12
C GLU A 55 -16.28 2.42 0.57
N VAL A 56 -15.56 3.05 -0.37
CA VAL A 56 -14.33 2.52 -0.97
C VAL A 56 -13.16 3.43 -0.63
N ILE A 57 -12.14 2.86 0.00
CA ILE A 57 -10.93 3.56 0.44
C ILE A 57 -9.70 2.89 -0.16
N GLY A 58 -8.72 3.70 -0.53
CA GLY A 58 -7.38 3.25 -0.92
C GLY A 58 -6.32 3.73 0.07
N LEU A 59 -5.38 2.85 0.37
CA LEU A 59 -4.14 3.18 1.05
C LEU A 59 -2.98 2.83 0.14
N VAL A 60 -2.00 3.70 -0.01
CA VAL A 60 -0.84 3.46 -0.87
C VAL A 60 0.46 3.84 -0.18
N ASP A 61 1.48 3.01 -0.34
CA ASP A 61 2.82 3.28 0.15
C ASP A 61 3.56 4.26 -0.78
N THR A 62 4.41 5.09 -0.23
CA THR A 62 5.29 6.00 -0.99
C THR A 62 6.43 5.28 -1.74
N HIS A 63 6.57 3.96 -1.58
CA HIS A 63 7.43 3.14 -2.45
C HIS A 63 6.78 2.80 -3.80
N ALA A 64 5.51 3.14 -3.98
CA ALA A 64 4.85 3.05 -5.28
C ALA A 64 5.43 4.11 -6.25
N SER A 65 5.59 3.73 -7.51
CA SER A 65 6.03 4.65 -8.57
C SER A 65 4.97 5.67 -8.94
N ASN A 66 5.33 6.69 -9.70
CA ASN A 66 4.38 7.68 -10.22
C ASN A 66 3.28 7.01 -11.04
N GLU A 67 3.63 6.03 -11.85
CA GLU A 67 2.71 5.26 -12.68
C GLU A 67 1.73 4.45 -11.82
N GLU A 68 2.23 3.77 -10.79
CA GLU A 68 1.41 2.98 -9.86
C GLU A 68 0.46 3.88 -9.05
N LEU A 69 0.97 5.00 -8.53
CA LEU A 69 0.14 6.00 -7.83
C LEU A 69 -0.98 6.53 -8.72
N TYR A 70 -0.64 6.87 -9.97
CA TYR A 70 -1.61 7.36 -10.95
C TYR A 70 -2.65 6.31 -11.31
N LEU A 71 -2.21 5.08 -11.59
CA LEU A 71 -3.12 3.98 -11.95
C LEU A 71 -4.02 3.59 -10.80
N PHE A 72 -3.49 3.56 -9.58
CA PHE A 72 -4.28 3.25 -8.39
C PHE A 72 -5.32 4.32 -8.10
N LYS A 73 -4.96 5.61 -8.21
CA LYS A 73 -5.91 6.72 -8.15
C LYS A 73 -6.98 6.61 -9.24
N LYS A 74 -6.56 6.30 -10.48
CA LYS A 74 -7.49 6.14 -11.61
C LYS A 74 -8.43 4.96 -11.40
N LEU A 75 -7.95 3.85 -10.84
CA LEU A 75 -8.77 2.68 -10.50
C LEU A 75 -9.88 3.05 -9.52
N LEU A 76 -9.54 3.70 -8.40
CA LEU A 76 -10.52 4.15 -7.42
C LEU A 76 -11.52 5.13 -8.02
N LYS A 77 -11.03 6.13 -8.80
CA LYS A 77 -11.91 7.14 -9.39
C LYS A 77 -12.83 6.58 -10.48
N LYS A 78 -12.29 5.76 -11.38
CA LYS A 78 -13.07 5.24 -12.53
C LYS A 78 -13.91 4.02 -12.17
N GLY A 79 -13.40 3.17 -11.25
CA GLY A 79 -14.11 1.96 -10.82
C GLY A 79 -15.22 2.23 -9.81
N PHE A 80 -15.00 3.19 -8.90
CA PHE A 80 -15.89 3.41 -7.75
C PHE A 80 -16.31 4.86 -7.54
N ASP A 81 -15.87 5.78 -8.40
CA ASP A 81 -16.01 7.25 -8.23
C ASP A 81 -15.47 7.76 -6.87
N SER A 82 -14.52 7.03 -6.28
CA SER A 82 -13.92 7.38 -5.00
C SER A 82 -12.67 8.25 -5.16
N ASP A 83 -12.58 9.29 -4.33
CA ASP A 83 -11.38 10.15 -4.17
C ASP A 83 -10.70 9.91 -2.80
N GLN A 84 -11.04 8.81 -2.11
CA GLN A 84 -10.54 8.46 -0.79
C GLN A 84 -9.26 7.62 -0.92
N LEU A 85 -8.16 8.24 -1.35
CA LEU A 85 -6.84 7.61 -1.46
C LEU A 85 -5.84 8.31 -0.54
N PHE A 86 -5.32 7.57 0.45
CA PHE A 86 -4.41 8.09 1.46
C PHE A 86 -3.02 7.51 1.30
N PHE A 87 -2.01 8.30 1.67
CA PHE A 87 -0.61 7.87 1.70
C PHE A 87 0.08 8.37 2.98
N PRO A 88 1.16 7.70 3.46
CA PRO A 88 1.96 8.18 4.57
C PRO A 88 2.69 9.47 4.20
N ASP A 89 2.23 10.59 4.77
CA ASP A 89 2.86 11.91 4.65
C ASP A 89 3.58 12.27 5.95
N LEU A 90 4.46 11.35 6.39
CA LEU A 90 5.16 11.45 7.67
C LEU A 90 6.19 12.56 7.63
N GLU A 91 6.26 13.34 8.70
CA GLU A 91 7.34 14.29 8.93
C GLU A 91 8.46 13.56 9.67
N TRP A 92 9.64 13.53 9.09
CA TRP A 92 10.81 12.95 9.71
C TRP A 92 11.56 14.05 10.49
N GLU A 93 12.01 13.72 11.69
CA GLU A 93 12.89 14.60 12.43
C GLU A 93 14.18 14.85 11.62
N GLN A 94 14.57 16.11 11.54
CA GLN A 94 15.86 16.48 10.93
C GLN A 94 16.98 15.76 11.71
N PRO A 95 17.92 15.08 11.06
CA PRO A 95 19.07 14.55 11.76
C PRO A 95 19.80 15.74 12.41
N VAL A 96 19.95 15.66 13.73
CA VAL A 96 20.70 16.67 14.49
C VAL A 96 22.11 16.65 13.98
N SER A 97 22.57 17.74 13.40
CA SER A 97 23.95 18.16 13.34
C SER A 97 24.61 18.31 12.00
N ASP A 98 25.78 18.39 11.95
CA ASP A 98 26.88 18.69 11.04
C ASP A 98 26.42 19.11 9.64
N PHE A 99 26.79 20.32 9.22
CA PHE A 99 26.51 20.91 7.91
C PHE A 99 26.76 19.95 6.74
N PHE A 100 27.77 19.10 6.86
CA PHE A 100 28.13 18.12 5.83
C PHE A 100 27.11 16.98 5.71
N ILE A 101 26.60 16.50 6.84
CA ILE A 101 25.57 15.43 6.88
C ILE A 101 24.25 15.96 6.37
N ASN A 102 23.86 17.18 6.78
CA ASN A 102 22.61 17.80 6.36
C ASN A 102 22.55 18.14 4.87
N SER A 103 23.69 18.33 4.21
CA SER A 103 23.74 18.53 2.76
C SER A 103 23.62 17.24 1.94
N LEU A 104 23.89 16.08 2.56
CA LEU A 104 23.88 14.77 1.90
C LEU A 104 22.65 13.91 2.27
N ILE A 105 22.03 14.17 3.41
CA ILE A 105 20.90 13.41 3.93
C ILE A 105 19.69 14.30 4.02
N THR A 106 18.66 14.01 3.21
CA THR A 106 17.38 14.72 3.32
C THR A 106 16.59 14.20 4.51
N SER A 107 15.77 15.06 5.12
CA SER A 107 14.79 14.66 6.12
C SER A 107 13.68 13.81 5.53
N ASP A 108 13.42 13.92 4.23
CA ASP A 108 12.47 13.08 3.53
C ASP A 108 13.10 11.73 3.16
N LYS A 109 12.63 10.68 3.82
CA LYS A 109 13.05 9.30 3.57
C LYS A 109 12.04 8.52 2.71
N SER A 110 10.98 9.18 2.27
CA SER A 110 9.93 8.58 1.46
C SER A 110 10.29 8.67 -0.03
N PRO A 111 10.42 7.56 -0.75
CA PRO A 111 10.95 7.57 -2.12
C PRO A 111 10.12 8.37 -3.13
N ASN A 112 8.80 8.50 -2.91
CA ASN A 112 7.89 9.15 -3.87
C ASN A 112 6.81 10.01 -3.20
N ARG A 113 7.12 10.64 -2.07
CA ARG A 113 6.18 11.52 -1.37
C ARG A 113 5.80 12.72 -2.21
N ALA A 114 6.78 13.33 -2.89
CA ALA A 114 6.52 14.45 -3.78
C ALA A 114 5.60 14.04 -4.95
N GLY A 115 5.80 12.87 -5.55
CA GLY A 115 4.91 12.34 -6.58
C GLY A 115 3.48 12.14 -6.08
N ALA A 116 3.30 11.59 -4.87
CA ALA A 116 1.98 11.45 -4.27
C ALA A 116 1.28 12.82 -4.06
N ARG A 117 2.03 13.83 -3.59
CA ARG A 117 1.53 15.20 -3.43
C ARG A 117 1.19 15.85 -4.78
N MET A 118 2.03 15.69 -5.80
CA MET A 118 1.77 16.20 -7.16
C MET A 118 0.50 15.59 -7.77
N LEU A 119 0.25 14.31 -7.50
CA LEU A 119 -0.99 13.64 -7.90
C LEU A 119 -2.18 14.01 -7.01
N ARG A 120 -2.00 14.89 -6.01
CA ARG A 120 -3.03 15.34 -5.08
C ARG A 120 -3.69 14.17 -4.33
N LEU A 121 -2.90 13.22 -3.88
CA LEU A 121 -3.34 12.21 -2.94
C LEU A 121 -3.51 12.82 -1.55
N LYS A 122 -4.31 12.19 -0.70
CA LYS A 122 -4.55 12.67 0.66
C LYS A 122 -3.42 12.19 1.58
N GLY A 123 -2.57 13.08 2.03
CA GLY A 123 -1.55 12.78 3.02
C GLY A 123 -2.18 12.52 4.39
N ALA A 124 -1.66 11.54 5.11
CA ALA A 124 -1.97 11.30 6.51
C ALA A 124 -0.67 11.20 7.32
N LYS A 125 -0.65 11.85 8.49
CA LYS A 125 0.55 11.98 9.31
C LYS A 125 0.74 10.81 10.28
N SER A 126 -0.30 10.00 10.48
CA SER A 126 -0.25 8.82 11.34
C SER A 126 -1.31 7.80 10.97
N SER A 127 -1.20 6.59 11.53
CA SER A 127 -2.22 5.54 11.44
C SER A 127 -3.53 5.95 12.09
N GLU A 128 -3.48 6.66 13.23
CA GLU A 128 -4.67 7.16 13.92
C GLU A 128 -5.44 8.18 13.07
N GLU A 129 -4.73 9.01 12.31
CA GLU A 129 -5.36 9.93 11.37
C GLU A 129 -6.09 9.16 10.26
N VAL A 130 -5.49 8.09 9.73
CA VAL A 130 -6.13 7.23 8.75
C VAL A 130 -7.36 6.57 9.36
N ILE A 131 -7.23 5.98 10.55
CA ILE A 131 -8.34 5.34 11.28
C ILE A 131 -9.52 6.29 11.43
N SER A 132 -9.25 7.54 11.84
CA SER A 132 -10.31 8.56 12.01
C SER A 132 -11.00 8.95 10.69
N LYS A 133 -10.33 8.73 9.55
CA LYS A 133 -10.85 9.03 8.21
C LYS A 133 -11.49 7.83 7.51
N ILE A 134 -11.37 6.62 8.07
CA ILE A 134 -12.09 5.44 7.60
C ILE A 134 -13.53 5.51 8.13
N PRO A 135 -14.55 5.78 7.29
CA PRO A 135 -15.92 5.90 7.76
C PRO A 135 -16.43 4.56 8.33
N THR A 136 -17.27 4.66 9.35
CA THR A 136 -18.09 3.53 9.78
C THR A 136 -18.97 3.11 8.60
N GLY A 137 -18.83 1.88 8.12
CA GLY A 137 -19.57 1.42 6.93
C GLY A 137 -18.72 1.33 5.66
N THR A 138 -17.39 1.56 5.76
CA THR A 138 -16.46 1.20 4.67
C THR A 138 -16.66 -0.28 4.31
N LYS A 139 -16.86 -0.55 3.01
CA LYS A 139 -17.11 -1.90 2.49
C LYS A 139 -15.90 -2.47 1.77
N VAL A 140 -15.08 -1.62 1.16
CA VAL A 140 -13.90 -2.03 0.39
C VAL A 140 -12.69 -1.20 0.79
N LEU A 141 -11.63 -1.89 1.17
CA LEU A 141 -10.32 -1.31 1.40
C LEU A 141 -9.32 -1.90 0.42
N MET A 142 -8.71 -1.05 -0.38
CA MET A 142 -7.62 -1.43 -1.30
C MET A 142 -6.30 -0.89 -0.76
N VAL A 143 -5.32 -1.76 -0.59
CA VAL A 143 -4.02 -1.42 -0.03
C VAL A 143 -2.92 -1.73 -1.05
N PHE A 144 -2.08 -0.76 -1.36
CA PHE A 144 -0.93 -0.94 -2.22
C PHE A 144 0.37 -0.77 -1.42
N GLY A 145 1.17 -1.83 -1.34
CA GLY A 145 2.37 -1.87 -0.53
C GLY A 145 2.11 -2.10 0.95
N LYS A 146 2.81 -1.37 1.79
CA LYS A 146 2.75 -1.46 3.26
C LYS A 146 2.54 -0.10 3.92
N PRO A 147 1.51 0.66 3.55
CA PRO A 147 1.28 1.95 4.18
C PRO A 147 0.81 1.75 5.64
N PHE A 148 1.39 2.51 6.58
CA PHE A 148 0.93 2.54 7.98
C PHE A 148 0.77 1.13 8.59
N GLU A 149 1.83 0.36 8.70
CA GLU A 149 1.80 -0.99 9.29
C GLU A 149 1.69 -0.89 10.82
N ASP A 150 0.48 -0.67 11.30
CA ASP A 150 0.10 -0.46 12.70
C ASP A 150 -0.98 -1.49 13.11
N GLU A 151 -0.84 -2.10 14.30
CA GLU A 151 -1.72 -3.18 14.77
C GLU A 151 -3.19 -2.76 14.91
N ASN A 152 -3.45 -1.52 15.36
CA ASN A 152 -4.82 -1.02 15.52
C ASN A 152 -5.49 -0.81 14.15
N LEU A 153 -4.73 -0.26 13.18
CA LEU A 153 -5.22 -0.08 11.83
C LEU A 153 -5.48 -1.42 11.14
N LEU A 154 -4.57 -2.38 11.28
CA LEU A 154 -4.74 -3.74 10.75
C LEU A 154 -5.95 -4.45 11.38
N SER A 155 -6.12 -4.34 12.70
CA SER A 155 -7.27 -4.90 13.40
C SER A 155 -8.59 -4.30 12.93
N GLN A 156 -8.66 -3.00 12.73
CA GLN A 156 -9.87 -2.34 12.20
C GLN A 156 -10.13 -2.71 10.74
N ALA A 157 -9.07 -2.78 9.94
CA ALA A 157 -9.16 -3.20 8.55
C ALA A 157 -9.72 -4.62 8.41
N GLY A 158 -9.36 -5.53 9.33
CA GLY A 158 -9.90 -6.90 9.36
C GLY A 158 -11.41 -7.02 9.57
N ASN A 159 -12.09 -5.93 9.97
CA ASN A 159 -13.55 -5.87 10.08
C ASN A 159 -14.23 -5.34 8.81
N ILE A 160 -13.47 -4.89 7.82
CA ILE A 160 -13.99 -4.40 6.54
C ILE A 160 -14.39 -5.60 5.67
N PRO A 161 -15.59 -5.59 5.05
CA PRO A 161 -16.12 -6.74 4.31
C PRO A 161 -15.25 -7.24 3.14
N LEU A 162 -14.44 -6.36 2.54
CA LEU A 162 -13.49 -6.74 1.50
C LEU A 162 -12.20 -5.93 1.64
N VAL A 163 -11.10 -6.62 1.93
CA VAL A 163 -9.76 -6.05 1.95
C VAL A 163 -8.92 -6.67 0.84
N ILE A 164 -8.38 -5.85 -0.05
CA ILE A 164 -7.52 -6.26 -1.15
C ILE A 164 -6.14 -5.65 -0.92
N ASN A 165 -5.11 -6.48 -0.88
CA ASN A 165 -3.74 -6.00 -0.81
C ASN A 165 -2.99 -6.28 -2.13
N ILE A 166 -2.14 -5.36 -2.55
CA ILE A 166 -1.21 -5.53 -3.67
C ILE A 166 0.19 -5.28 -3.11
N ALA A 167 0.97 -6.34 -2.95
CA ALA A 167 2.29 -6.23 -2.32
C ALA A 167 3.31 -7.22 -2.89
N ALA A 168 4.57 -6.84 -2.84
CA ALA A 168 5.67 -7.72 -3.24
C ALA A 168 6.08 -8.68 -2.12
N TRP A 169 5.86 -8.28 -0.87
CA TRP A 169 6.30 -9.00 0.33
C TRP A 169 5.14 -9.24 1.27
N GLN A 170 5.21 -10.36 2.00
CA GLN A 170 4.32 -10.62 3.11
C GLN A 170 4.46 -9.55 4.20
N SER A 171 3.34 -9.16 4.77
CA SER A 171 3.23 -8.12 5.80
C SER A 171 1.92 -8.30 6.57
N GLY A 172 1.71 -7.52 7.62
CA GLY A 172 0.43 -7.50 8.34
C GLY A 172 -0.76 -7.23 7.41
N TRP A 173 -0.57 -6.44 6.34
CA TRP A 173 -1.61 -6.22 5.34
C TRP A 173 -1.95 -7.46 4.54
N SER A 174 -0.95 -8.28 4.16
CA SER A 174 -1.22 -9.53 3.44
C SER A 174 -1.89 -10.58 4.32
N GLU A 175 -1.68 -10.50 5.64
CA GLU A 175 -2.34 -11.36 6.63
C GLU A 175 -3.77 -10.89 6.99
N THR A 176 -4.08 -9.62 6.75
CA THR A 176 -5.40 -9.04 6.99
C THR A 176 -6.31 -9.15 5.78
N ALA A 177 -5.76 -9.05 4.58
CA ALA A 177 -6.50 -9.00 3.33
C ALA A 177 -7.26 -10.31 3.01
N ASP A 178 -8.41 -10.21 2.36
CA ASP A 178 -9.15 -11.36 1.84
C ASP A 178 -8.47 -11.90 0.57
N VAL A 179 -7.92 -10.99 -0.25
CA VAL A 179 -7.15 -11.33 -1.45
C VAL A 179 -5.90 -10.48 -1.49
N THR A 180 -4.74 -11.14 -1.64
CA THR A 180 -3.46 -10.46 -1.88
C THR A 180 -2.96 -10.76 -3.28
N LEU A 181 -2.71 -9.70 -4.05
CA LEU A 181 -2.16 -9.78 -5.40
C LEU A 181 -0.65 -9.51 -5.38
N PRO A 182 0.17 -10.28 -6.11
CA PRO A 182 1.61 -10.07 -6.15
C PRO A 182 1.96 -8.76 -6.85
N GLY A 183 2.74 -7.93 -6.17
CA GLY A 183 3.33 -6.71 -6.71
C GLY A 183 4.76 -6.94 -7.19
N ARG A 184 5.30 -5.98 -7.96
CA ARG A 184 6.70 -5.97 -8.39
C ARG A 184 7.57 -5.13 -7.45
N LEU A 185 8.81 -5.53 -7.26
CA LEU A 185 9.83 -4.73 -6.60
C LEU A 185 10.33 -3.61 -7.52
N HIS A 186 10.94 -2.58 -6.93
CA HIS A 186 11.53 -1.48 -7.71
C HIS A 186 12.57 -1.96 -8.73
N SER A 187 13.30 -3.06 -8.44
CA SER A 187 14.28 -3.67 -9.32
C SER A 187 13.68 -4.50 -10.47
N GLU A 188 12.37 -4.75 -10.45
CA GLU A 188 11.66 -5.60 -11.41
C GLU A 188 10.79 -4.80 -12.37
N LYS A 189 10.84 -3.48 -12.30
CA LYS A 189 9.97 -2.60 -13.09
C LYS A 189 10.70 -1.37 -13.61
N ASP A 190 10.31 -0.92 -14.81
CA ASP A 190 10.62 0.42 -15.29
C ASP A 190 9.63 1.38 -14.65
N ALA A 191 10.14 2.33 -13.88
CA ALA A 191 9.29 3.18 -13.07
C ALA A 191 9.95 4.53 -12.79
N THR A 192 9.14 5.58 -12.61
CA THR A 192 9.60 6.90 -12.23
C THR A 192 9.19 7.25 -10.81
N TYR A 193 10.04 8.03 -10.14
CA TYR A 193 9.83 8.53 -8.79
C TYR A 193 10.11 10.02 -8.75
N THR A 194 9.38 10.76 -7.91
CA THR A 194 9.56 12.20 -7.75
C THR A 194 9.92 12.51 -6.30
N ASN A 195 11.11 13.04 -6.11
CA ASN A 195 11.66 13.52 -4.82
C ASN A 195 11.66 15.04 -4.76
#